data_64e9dd61a455c0992ccc54f62e2d016c
#
_entry.id   64e9dd61a455c0992ccc54f62e2d016c
#
_cell.length_a   1.000
_cell.length_b   1.000
_cell.length_c   1.000
_cell.angle_alpha   90.00
_cell.angle_beta   90.00
_cell.angle_gamma   90.00
#
_symmetry.space_group_name_H-M   'P 1'
#
loop_
_entity.id
_entity.type
_entity.pdbx_description
1 polymer ?
#
loop_
_entity_poly.entity_id
_entity_poly.type
_entity_poly.pdbx_seq_one_letter_code
_entity_poly.pdbx_strand_id
1 'polypeptide(L)'
;MGALPILVIPAVVEKILLALGIAAGAVLTDEALRKRKKEAEDAKDARVTPLARAETRSDTKERCRCPPDKGTLMAVKHSMSPAARDYQARITGFLIGMEWLFEERDFDGFQSRLCLLQEAKADYDQFFKSNGEFKYDFQEQIFENMALKQAAAQSNIVKNNPPASLSWYFQTPLAYKHMRPQLTELGIATFYIP
;
A
#
# COMPACT_ATOMS: atom_id res chain seq x y z
N MET A 1 -20.72 34.79 31.79
CA MET A 1 -20.87 33.99 30.57
C MET A 1 -19.52 33.29 30.34
N GLY A 2 -19.41 32.06 30.80
CA GLY A 2 -18.17 31.28 30.68
C GLY A 2 -18.18 30.49 29.36
N ALA A 3 -17.19 30.73 28.52
CA ALA A 3 -16.98 29.95 27.33
C ALA A 3 -16.45 28.54 27.72
N LEU A 4 -17.14 27.51 27.29
CA LEU A 4 -16.69 26.13 27.40
C LEU A 4 -15.43 25.91 26.54
N PRO A 5 -14.39 25.21 27.03
CA PRO A 5 -13.21 24.93 26.22
C PRO A 5 -13.58 23.98 25.08
N ILE A 6 -13.22 24.36 23.86
CA ILE A 6 -13.30 23.48 22.68
C ILE A 6 -12.29 22.37 22.88
N LEU A 7 -12.76 21.15 23.06
CA LEU A 7 -11.93 19.95 23.16
C LEU A 7 -11.39 19.62 21.78
N VAL A 8 -10.12 19.89 21.52
CA VAL A 8 -9.45 19.48 20.28
C VAL A 8 -9.14 18.00 20.38
N ILE A 9 -9.90 17.19 19.64
CA ILE A 9 -9.69 15.74 19.58
C ILE A 9 -8.52 15.48 18.62
N PRO A 10 -7.46 14.74 19.01
CA PRO A 10 -6.38 14.39 18.10
C PRO A 10 -6.88 13.58 16.91
N ALA A 11 -6.34 13.85 15.72
CA ALA A 11 -6.76 13.22 14.44
C ALA A 11 -6.73 11.68 14.43
N VAL A 12 -5.96 11.07 15.33
CA VAL A 12 -5.92 9.61 15.52
C VAL A 12 -7.20 9.09 16.17
N VAL A 13 -7.76 9.84 17.12
CA VAL A 13 -9.00 9.45 17.84
C VAL A 13 -10.21 9.59 16.91
N GLU A 14 -10.19 10.58 16.02
CA GLU A 14 -11.25 10.80 15.04
C GLU A 14 -11.34 9.66 14.01
N LYS A 15 -10.21 9.13 13.55
CA LYS A 15 -10.17 7.96 12.65
C LYS A 15 -10.66 6.68 13.33
N ILE A 16 -10.39 6.49 14.60
CA ILE A 16 -10.89 5.35 15.37
C ILE A 16 -12.41 5.45 15.58
N LEU A 17 -12.91 6.65 15.85
CA LEU A 17 -14.36 6.89 16.03
C LEU A 17 -15.14 6.69 14.74
N LEU A 18 -14.60 7.10 13.60
CA LEU A 18 -15.18 6.87 12.26
C LEU A 18 -15.23 5.36 11.91
N ALA A 19 -14.19 4.61 12.24
CA ALA A 19 -14.14 3.16 12.04
C ALA A 19 -15.17 2.40 12.91
N LEU A 20 -15.61 3.00 14.01
CA LEU A 20 -16.64 2.47 14.91
C LEU A 20 -18.04 3.00 14.58
N GLY A 21 -18.21 3.81 13.53
CA GLY A 21 -19.50 4.37 13.11
C GLY A 21 -20.08 5.39 14.10
N ILE A 22 -19.23 6.11 14.83
CA ILE A 22 -19.65 7.14 15.79
C ILE A 22 -19.50 8.51 15.14
N ALA A 23 -20.61 9.24 14.98
CA ALA A 23 -20.59 10.60 14.48
C ALA A 23 -19.91 11.56 15.47
N ALA A 24 -19.07 12.46 14.97
CA ALA A 24 -18.43 13.49 15.79
C ALA A 24 -19.47 14.33 16.52
N GLY A 25 -19.43 14.32 17.86
CA GLY A 25 -20.35 15.10 18.71
C GLY A 25 -21.33 14.30 19.59
N ALA A 26 -21.40 12.98 19.45
CA ALA A 26 -22.23 12.16 20.35
C ALA A 26 -21.48 11.85 21.66
N VAL A 27 -21.97 12.38 22.77
CA VAL A 27 -21.51 11.98 24.11
C VAL A 27 -22.09 10.59 24.37
N LEU A 28 -21.23 9.57 24.31
CA LEU A 28 -21.63 8.21 24.67
C LEU A 28 -21.73 8.10 26.19
N THR A 29 -22.87 7.65 26.68
CA THR A 29 -23.04 7.29 28.10
C THR A 29 -22.22 6.03 28.41
N ASP A 30 -21.74 5.88 29.65
CA ASP A 30 -21.00 4.71 30.11
C ASP A 30 -21.71 3.38 29.80
N GLU A 31 -23.05 3.41 29.79
CA GLU A 31 -23.89 2.25 29.47
C GLU A 31 -23.81 1.84 27.99
N ALA A 32 -23.76 2.82 27.08
CA ALA A 32 -23.61 2.58 25.64
C ALA A 32 -22.22 2.03 25.31
N LEU A 33 -21.19 2.47 26.02
CA LEU A 33 -19.82 1.94 25.91
C LEU A 33 -19.72 0.50 26.39
N ARG A 34 -20.35 0.16 27.53
CA ARG A 34 -20.37 -1.21 28.07
C ARG A 34 -21.14 -2.16 27.15
N LYS A 35 -22.25 -1.73 26.57
CA LYS A 35 -23.05 -2.52 25.63
C LYS A 35 -22.24 -2.84 24.36
N ARG A 36 -21.56 -1.85 23.76
CA ARG A 36 -20.72 -2.06 22.57
C ARG A 36 -19.49 -2.91 22.85
N LYS A 37 -18.91 -2.81 24.06
CA LYS A 37 -17.79 -3.67 24.45
C LYS A 37 -18.22 -5.13 24.57
N LYS A 38 -19.41 -5.38 25.13
CA LYS A 38 -20.00 -6.72 25.21
C LYS A 38 -20.35 -7.29 23.83
N GLU A 39 -20.95 -6.48 22.95
CA GLU A 39 -21.24 -6.87 21.55
C GLU A 39 -19.97 -7.19 20.75
N ALA A 40 -18.87 -6.48 21.01
CA ALA A 40 -17.58 -6.74 20.37
C ALA A 40 -16.88 -8.00 20.92
N GLU A 41 -17.06 -8.34 22.19
CA GLU A 41 -16.59 -9.58 22.81
C GLU A 41 -17.43 -10.78 22.32
N ASP A 42 -18.75 -10.66 22.30
CA ASP A 42 -19.66 -11.69 21.80
C ASP A 42 -19.43 -11.95 20.28
N ALA A 43 -19.09 -10.91 19.49
CA ALA A 43 -18.74 -11.06 18.09
C ALA A 43 -17.37 -11.73 17.86
N LYS A 44 -16.44 -11.62 18.81
CA LYS A 44 -15.17 -12.36 18.77
C LYS A 44 -15.38 -13.84 19.06
N ASP A 45 -16.17 -14.17 20.06
CA ASP A 45 -16.50 -15.56 20.41
C ASP A 45 -17.33 -16.26 19.32
N ALA A 46 -18.26 -15.55 18.68
CA ALA A 46 -19.04 -16.07 17.56
C ALA A 46 -18.18 -16.34 16.29
N ARG A 47 -17.04 -15.66 16.13
CA ARG A 47 -16.10 -15.89 15.01
C ARG A 47 -15.14 -17.05 15.23
N VAL A 48 -14.85 -17.42 16.47
CA VAL A 48 -13.89 -18.49 16.77
C VAL A 48 -14.49 -19.88 16.52
N THR A 49 -15.76 -20.07 16.80
CA THR A 49 -16.43 -21.37 16.69
C THR A 49 -16.62 -21.88 15.23
N PRO A 50 -16.98 -21.04 14.23
CA PRO A 50 -17.07 -21.48 12.84
C PRO A 50 -15.73 -21.74 12.17
N LEU A 51 -14.66 -20.99 12.54
CA LEU A 51 -13.32 -21.15 11.98
C LEU A 51 -12.65 -22.45 12.41
N ALA A 52 -12.76 -22.83 13.68
CA ALA A 52 -12.22 -24.09 14.18
C ALA A 52 -12.89 -25.32 13.56
N ARG A 53 -14.15 -25.21 13.11
CA ARG A 53 -14.89 -26.30 12.46
C ARG A 53 -14.62 -26.37 10.94
N ALA A 54 -14.12 -25.29 10.33
CA ALA A 54 -13.71 -25.26 8.93
C ALA A 54 -12.31 -25.86 8.71
N GLU A 55 -11.45 -25.83 9.72
CA GLU A 55 -10.08 -26.37 9.63
C GLU A 55 -10.04 -27.89 9.67
N THR A 56 -11.10 -28.57 10.14
CA THR A 56 -11.20 -30.05 10.18
C THR A 56 -11.78 -30.68 8.93
N ARG A 57 -12.27 -29.92 7.96
CA ARG A 57 -12.54 -30.41 6.62
C ARG A 57 -11.31 -30.18 5.76
N SER A 58 -10.60 -31.24 5.46
CA SER A 58 -9.57 -31.33 4.43
C SER A 58 -10.17 -31.11 3.05
N ASP A 59 -10.70 -29.91 2.79
CA ASP A 59 -10.76 -29.38 1.45
C ASP A 59 -9.37 -28.80 1.20
N THR A 60 -8.52 -29.58 0.55
CA THR A 60 -7.41 -29.11 -0.25
C THR A 60 -7.99 -28.27 -1.40
N LYS A 61 -8.64 -27.15 -1.04
CA LYS A 61 -8.84 -26.05 -1.96
C LYS A 61 -7.43 -25.66 -2.34
N GLU A 62 -7.00 -25.99 -3.55
CA GLU A 62 -5.72 -25.53 -4.09
C GLU A 62 -5.62 -24.06 -3.75
N ARG A 63 -4.71 -23.73 -2.84
CA ARG A 63 -4.36 -22.33 -2.58
C ARG A 63 -3.97 -21.81 -3.95
N CYS A 64 -4.71 -20.81 -4.46
CA CYS A 64 -4.36 -20.17 -5.71
C CYS A 64 -2.87 -19.87 -5.63
N ARG A 65 -2.06 -20.62 -6.36
CA ARG A 65 -0.61 -20.50 -6.29
C ARG A 65 -0.28 -19.11 -6.78
N CYS A 66 0.33 -18.31 -5.94
CA CYS A 66 0.87 -17.02 -6.32
C CYS A 66 2.19 -17.26 -7.06
N PRO A 67 2.28 -17.06 -8.38
CA PRO A 67 3.50 -17.31 -9.12
C PRO A 67 4.73 -16.55 -8.59
N PRO A 68 4.61 -15.28 -8.15
CA PRO A 68 5.69 -14.56 -7.47
C PRO A 68 6.27 -15.20 -6.20
N ASP A 69 5.59 -16.16 -5.56
CA ASP A 69 6.18 -16.92 -4.43
C ASP A 69 7.45 -17.70 -4.83
N LYS A 70 7.67 -17.91 -6.12
CA LYS A 70 8.89 -18.54 -6.65
C LYS A 70 10.07 -17.57 -6.75
N GLY A 71 9.84 -16.28 -6.53
CA GLY A 71 10.88 -15.27 -6.53
C GLY A 71 11.85 -15.42 -5.36
N THR A 72 12.80 -14.52 -5.28
CA THR A 72 13.86 -14.55 -4.27
C THR A 72 14.10 -13.17 -3.69
N LEU A 73 14.19 -13.09 -2.36
CA LEU A 73 14.59 -11.87 -1.67
C LEU A 73 16.09 -11.63 -1.90
N MET A 74 16.45 -10.46 -2.40
CA MET A 74 17.81 -10.10 -2.76
C MET A 74 18.22 -8.73 -2.20
N ALA A 75 19.51 -8.53 -2.02
CA ALA A 75 20.06 -7.20 -1.75
C ALA A 75 19.98 -6.33 -3.02
N VAL A 76 19.60 -5.06 -2.85
CA VAL A 76 19.61 -4.04 -3.91
C VAL A 76 21.00 -3.93 -4.53
N LYS A 77 21.07 -4.01 -5.85
CA LYS A 77 22.35 -3.99 -6.61
C LYS A 77 22.70 -2.60 -7.16
N HIS A 78 21.78 -1.65 -7.06
CA HIS A 78 21.95 -0.29 -7.59
C HIS A 78 22.05 0.75 -6.48
N SER A 79 22.53 1.94 -6.81
CA SER A 79 22.63 3.04 -5.87
C SER A 79 21.26 3.65 -5.60
N MET A 80 20.93 3.85 -4.33
CA MET A 80 19.71 4.52 -3.86
C MET A 80 20.07 5.56 -2.81
N SER A 81 19.34 6.67 -2.80
CA SER A 81 19.43 7.65 -1.72
C SER A 81 18.92 7.05 -0.39
N PRO A 82 19.39 7.53 0.77
CA PRO A 82 18.85 7.10 2.06
C PRO A 82 17.33 7.26 2.14
N ALA A 83 16.79 8.41 1.70
CA ALA A 83 15.36 8.69 1.69
C ALA A 83 14.57 7.67 0.84
N ALA A 84 15.11 7.27 -0.31
CA ALA A 84 14.46 6.26 -1.16
C ALA A 84 14.44 4.89 -0.48
N ARG A 85 15.52 4.49 0.19
CA ARG A 85 15.60 3.23 0.94
C ARG A 85 14.62 3.17 2.11
N ASP A 86 14.51 4.27 2.85
CA ASP A 86 13.58 4.37 3.99
C ASP A 86 12.13 4.33 3.51
N TYR A 87 11.83 5.02 2.41
CA TYR A 87 10.50 5.00 1.81
C TYR A 87 10.13 3.60 1.30
N GLN A 88 11.03 2.95 0.55
CA GLN A 88 10.85 1.59 0.06
C GLN A 88 10.56 0.62 1.22
N ALA A 89 11.37 0.63 2.27
CA ALA A 89 11.18 -0.24 3.43
C ALA A 89 9.85 0.03 4.14
N ARG A 90 9.43 1.30 4.26
CA ARG A 90 8.15 1.69 4.85
C ARG A 90 6.95 1.18 4.06
N ILE A 91 7.03 1.23 2.73
CA ILE A 91 5.93 0.79 1.84
C ILE A 91 5.85 -0.72 1.76
N THR A 92 6.98 -1.39 1.65
CA THR A 92 7.02 -2.83 1.35
C THR A 92 7.03 -3.71 2.60
N GLY A 93 7.51 -3.17 3.72
CA GLY A 93 7.79 -3.91 4.94
C GLY A 93 9.06 -4.77 4.85
N PHE A 94 9.83 -4.67 3.77
CA PHE A 94 11.13 -5.35 3.66
C PHE A 94 12.21 -4.63 4.48
N LEU A 95 13.26 -5.35 4.82
CA LEU A 95 14.45 -4.75 5.41
C LEU A 95 15.06 -3.75 4.41
N ILE A 96 15.64 -2.68 4.94
CA ILE A 96 16.31 -1.64 4.14
C ILE A 96 17.34 -2.28 3.21
N GLY A 97 17.24 -1.96 1.92
CA GLY A 97 18.17 -2.45 0.91
C GLY A 97 17.87 -3.86 0.40
N MET A 98 16.64 -4.34 0.59
CA MET A 98 16.18 -5.63 0.05
C MET A 98 15.12 -5.41 -1.01
N GLU A 99 15.11 -6.26 -2.04
CA GLU A 99 14.17 -6.28 -3.16
C GLU A 99 13.72 -7.72 -3.45
N TRP A 100 12.63 -7.87 -4.18
CA TRP A 100 12.10 -9.15 -4.62
C TRP A 100 12.43 -9.39 -6.10
N LEU A 101 13.27 -10.37 -6.39
CA LEU A 101 13.57 -10.78 -7.76
C LEU A 101 12.54 -11.83 -8.22
N PHE A 102 11.81 -11.52 -9.29
CA PHE A 102 10.88 -12.45 -9.94
C PHE A 102 10.93 -12.27 -11.47
N GLU A 103 11.10 -13.38 -12.20
CA GLU A 103 11.25 -13.38 -13.67
C GLU A 103 12.31 -12.37 -14.17
N GLU A 104 13.52 -12.44 -13.57
CA GLU A 104 14.67 -11.59 -13.92
C GLU A 104 14.42 -10.08 -13.75
N ARG A 105 13.37 -9.70 -13.02
CA ARG A 105 13.02 -8.31 -12.72
C ARG A 105 12.96 -8.09 -11.22
N ASP A 106 13.58 -7.01 -10.81
CA ASP A 106 13.53 -6.54 -9.43
C ASP A 106 12.24 -5.78 -9.18
N PHE A 107 11.60 -6.04 -8.04
CA PHE A 107 10.46 -5.33 -7.47
C PHE A 107 10.84 -4.88 -6.06
N ASP A 108 10.43 -3.68 -5.68
CA ASP A 108 10.75 -3.14 -4.34
C ASP A 108 10.17 -3.98 -3.21
N GLY A 109 9.05 -4.66 -3.45
CA GLY A 109 8.43 -5.52 -2.46
C GLY A 109 7.49 -6.58 -3.02
N PHE A 110 7.13 -7.51 -2.13
CA PHE A 110 6.18 -8.57 -2.44
C PHE A 110 5.37 -8.97 -1.20
N GLN A 111 4.05 -9.03 -1.35
CA GLN A 111 3.12 -9.51 -0.34
C GLN A 111 2.46 -10.81 -0.81
N SER A 112 2.99 -11.96 -0.37
CA SER A 112 2.55 -13.29 -0.78
C SER A 112 1.06 -13.53 -0.56
N ARG A 113 0.50 -13.12 0.60
CA ARG A 113 -0.93 -13.30 0.91
C ARG A 113 -1.89 -12.61 -0.06
N LEU A 114 -1.44 -11.51 -0.68
CA LEU A 114 -2.21 -10.73 -1.63
C LEU A 114 -1.80 -11.01 -3.08
N CYS A 115 -0.77 -11.81 -3.29
CA CYS A 115 -0.09 -12.00 -4.56
C CYS A 115 0.25 -10.66 -5.23
N LEU A 116 0.77 -9.73 -4.42
CA LEU A 116 0.99 -8.33 -4.80
C LEU A 116 2.47 -8.00 -4.85
N LEU A 117 2.94 -7.63 -6.03
CA LEU A 117 4.24 -7.00 -6.25
C LEU A 117 4.12 -5.49 -6.05
N GLN A 118 5.17 -4.86 -5.54
CA GLN A 118 5.15 -3.46 -5.15
C GLN A 118 6.35 -2.71 -5.72
N GLU A 119 6.12 -1.45 -6.09
CA GLU A 119 7.13 -0.50 -6.53
C GLU A 119 6.98 0.82 -5.76
N ALA A 120 8.06 1.38 -5.22
CA ALA A 120 8.06 2.57 -4.39
C ALA A 120 8.91 3.69 -5.00
N LYS A 121 8.34 4.86 -5.20
CA LYS A 121 8.97 6.03 -5.83
C LYS A 121 9.04 7.20 -4.83
N ALA A 122 10.22 7.42 -4.26
CA ALA A 122 10.49 8.49 -3.29
C ALA A 122 11.05 9.73 -3.97
N ASP A 123 10.67 10.91 -3.46
CA ASP A 123 11.30 12.21 -3.75
C ASP A 123 11.39 12.61 -5.24
N TYR A 124 10.46 12.15 -6.06
CA TYR A 124 10.47 12.47 -7.49
C TYR A 124 9.97 13.89 -7.81
N ASP A 125 9.32 14.61 -6.87
CA ASP A 125 8.90 16.00 -7.08
C ASP A 125 10.09 16.95 -7.23
N GLN A 126 11.30 16.53 -6.84
CA GLN A 126 12.52 17.28 -7.12
C GLN A 126 12.74 17.60 -8.61
N PHE A 127 12.14 16.86 -9.52
CA PHE A 127 12.23 17.06 -10.96
C PHE A 127 11.24 18.08 -11.51
N PHE A 128 10.27 18.52 -10.71
CA PHE A 128 9.22 19.44 -11.12
C PHE A 128 9.41 20.84 -10.56
N LYS A 129 8.95 21.85 -11.32
CA LYS A 129 8.67 23.19 -10.83
C LYS A 129 7.37 23.18 -10.00
N SER A 130 7.11 24.26 -9.26
CA SER A 130 5.88 24.40 -8.46
C SER A 130 4.59 24.37 -9.27
N ASN A 131 4.64 24.71 -10.56
CA ASN A 131 3.51 24.65 -11.49
C ASN A 131 3.26 23.25 -12.10
N GLY A 132 4.11 22.26 -11.77
CA GLY A 132 4.00 20.90 -12.27
C GLY A 132 4.71 20.63 -13.59
N GLU A 133 5.39 21.61 -14.18
CA GLU A 133 6.28 21.41 -15.32
C GLU A 133 7.61 20.82 -14.90
N PHE A 134 8.28 20.09 -15.78
CA PHE A 134 9.66 19.67 -15.54
C PHE A 134 10.60 20.86 -15.41
N LYS A 135 11.60 20.76 -14.54
CA LYS A 135 12.65 21.78 -14.39
C LYS A 135 13.54 21.86 -15.64
N TYR A 136 13.79 20.68 -16.26
CA TYR A 136 14.65 20.55 -17.44
C TYR A 136 14.05 19.48 -18.36
N ASP A 137 14.16 19.68 -19.69
CA ASP A 137 13.56 18.82 -20.72
C ASP A 137 14.02 17.35 -20.63
N PHE A 138 15.28 17.10 -20.28
CA PHE A 138 15.78 15.72 -20.13
C PHE A 138 15.11 14.93 -19.00
N GLN A 139 14.47 15.59 -18.05
CA GLN A 139 13.79 14.94 -16.93
C GLN A 139 12.48 14.26 -17.37
N GLU A 140 11.83 14.78 -18.40
CA GLU A 140 10.68 14.13 -19.02
C GLU A 140 11.05 12.72 -19.49
N GLN A 141 12.21 12.55 -20.09
CA GLN A 141 12.71 11.26 -20.55
C GLN A 141 12.94 10.25 -19.41
N ILE A 142 13.22 10.71 -18.18
CA ILE A 142 13.31 9.82 -17.01
C ILE A 142 11.94 9.19 -16.74
N PHE A 143 10.87 9.98 -16.78
CA PHE A 143 9.51 9.50 -16.53
C PHE A 143 8.99 8.66 -17.70
N GLU A 144 9.29 9.01 -18.94
CA GLU A 144 8.98 8.17 -20.09
C GLU A 144 9.65 6.79 -19.98
N ASN A 145 10.94 6.73 -19.65
CA ASN A 145 11.65 5.48 -19.45
C ASN A 145 11.05 4.67 -18.29
N MET A 146 10.62 5.33 -17.21
CA MET A 146 9.95 4.70 -16.08
C MET A 146 8.63 4.06 -16.51
N ALA A 147 7.81 4.76 -17.31
CA ALA A 147 6.55 4.25 -17.81
C ALA A 147 6.75 3.18 -18.89
N LEU A 148 7.53 3.46 -19.94
CA LEU A 148 7.64 2.62 -21.13
C LEU A 148 8.54 1.39 -20.92
N LYS A 149 9.59 1.50 -20.08
CA LYS A 149 10.53 0.40 -19.87
C LYS A 149 10.26 -0.34 -18.56
N GLN A 150 10.18 0.35 -17.45
CA GLN A 150 10.01 -0.32 -16.15
C GLN A 150 8.58 -0.78 -15.95
N ALA A 151 7.61 0.14 -15.94
CA ALA A 151 6.22 -0.19 -15.62
C ALA A 151 5.61 -1.14 -16.65
N ALA A 152 5.88 -0.95 -17.95
CA ALA A 152 5.38 -1.84 -18.98
C ALA A 152 5.95 -3.27 -18.84
N ALA A 153 7.25 -3.41 -18.57
CA ALA A 153 7.86 -4.72 -18.34
C ALA A 153 7.28 -5.41 -17.09
N GLN A 154 7.13 -4.69 -15.98
CA GLN A 154 6.52 -5.21 -14.76
C GLN A 154 5.05 -5.61 -14.97
N SER A 155 4.28 -4.78 -15.70
CA SER A 155 2.89 -5.07 -16.07
C SER A 155 2.78 -6.37 -16.89
N ASN A 156 3.67 -6.58 -17.85
CA ASN A 156 3.67 -7.79 -18.66
C ASN A 156 3.95 -9.04 -17.82
N ILE A 157 4.89 -8.98 -16.89
CA ILE A 157 5.16 -10.08 -15.96
C ILE A 157 3.89 -10.42 -15.18
N VAL A 158 3.24 -9.43 -14.59
CA VAL A 158 2.02 -9.63 -13.80
C VAL A 158 0.88 -10.23 -14.64
N LYS A 159 0.66 -9.73 -15.85
CA LYS A 159 -0.36 -10.24 -16.78
C LYS A 159 -0.13 -11.71 -17.17
N ASN A 160 1.12 -12.13 -17.25
CA ASN A 160 1.50 -13.50 -17.60
C ASN A 160 1.48 -14.43 -16.37
N ASN A 161 1.32 -13.90 -15.17
CA ASN A 161 1.38 -14.63 -13.91
C ASN A 161 0.14 -14.42 -13.02
N PRO A 162 -1.08 -14.69 -13.50
CA PRO A 162 -2.27 -14.55 -12.66
C PRO A 162 -2.21 -15.52 -11.46
N PRO A 163 -2.70 -15.16 -10.29
CA PRO A 163 -3.46 -13.95 -9.94
C PRO A 163 -2.57 -12.77 -9.46
N ALA A 164 -1.29 -12.71 -9.84
CA ALA A 164 -0.40 -11.63 -9.43
C ALA A 164 -0.97 -10.25 -9.80
N SER A 165 -0.70 -9.28 -8.95
CA SER A 165 -1.04 -7.88 -9.16
C SER A 165 0.17 -6.99 -8.88
N LEU A 166 0.12 -5.74 -9.34
CA LEU A 166 1.18 -4.77 -9.17
C LEU A 166 0.62 -3.44 -8.68
N SER A 167 1.27 -2.86 -7.69
CA SER A 167 0.96 -1.52 -7.20
C SER A 167 2.19 -0.64 -7.16
N TRP A 168 2.03 0.59 -7.60
CA TRP A 168 3.04 1.63 -7.52
C TRP A 168 2.67 2.67 -6.47
N TYR A 169 3.62 3.03 -5.63
CA TYR A 169 3.46 3.95 -4.52
C TYR A 169 4.38 5.15 -4.71
N PHE A 170 3.83 6.34 -4.65
CA PHE A 170 4.57 7.60 -4.78
C PHE A 170 4.57 8.35 -3.47
N GLN A 171 5.75 8.78 -3.04
CA GLN A 171 5.90 9.62 -1.85
C GLN A 171 5.46 11.06 -2.11
N THR A 172 5.51 11.53 -3.35
CA THR A 172 5.36 12.94 -3.70
C THR A 172 4.23 13.14 -4.71
N PRO A 173 3.44 14.24 -4.58
CA PRO A 173 2.17 14.40 -5.29
C PRO A 173 2.31 14.72 -6.77
N LEU A 174 3.35 15.46 -7.21
CA LEU A 174 3.50 15.81 -8.63
C LEU A 174 3.88 14.60 -9.46
N ALA A 175 4.83 13.80 -8.98
CA ALA A 175 5.21 12.55 -9.62
C ALA A 175 4.02 11.57 -9.70
N TYR A 176 3.25 11.42 -8.62
CA TYR A 176 2.02 10.64 -8.61
C TYR A 176 1.03 11.10 -9.69
N LYS A 177 0.74 12.42 -9.72
CA LYS A 177 -0.20 13.00 -10.68
C LYS A 177 0.25 12.78 -12.11
N HIS A 178 1.56 12.92 -12.38
CA HIS A 178 2.14 12.77 -13.72
C HIS A 178 2.10 11.31 -14.20
N MET A 179 2.46 10.35 -13.33
CA MET A 179 2.58 8.95 -13.71
C MET A 179 1.25 8.18 -13.72
N ARG A 180 0.27 8.62 -12.93
CA ARG A 180 -0.99 7.90 -12.73
C ARG A 180 -1.72 7.54 -14.03
N PRO A 181 -1.89 8.43 -15.03
CA PRO A 181 -2.59 8.09 -16.26
C PRO A 181 -1.93 6.91 -16.98
N GLN A 182 -0.63 6.98 -17.19
CA GLN A 182 0.18 5.97 -17.91
C GLN A 182 0.15 4.61 -17.19
N LEU A 183 0.28 4.62 -15.85
CA LEU A 183 0.20 3.40 -15.04
C LEU A 183 -1.19 2.77 -15.05
N THR A 184 -2.25 3.60 -15.09
CA THR A 184 -3.63 3.13 -15.22
C THR A 184 -3.85 2.41 -16.54
N GLU A 185 -3.34 2.92 -17.65
CA GLU A 185 -3.41 2.28 -18.98
C GLU A 185 -2.70 0.91 -18.99
N LEU A 186 -1.62 0.78 -18.22
CA LEU A 186 -0.91 -0.49 -18.02
C LEU A 186 -1.62 -1.46 -17.07
N GLY A 187 -2.71 -1.04 -16.42
CA GLY A 187 -3.42 -1.83 -15.42
C GLY A 187 -2.74 -1.89 -14.05
N ILE A 188 -1.88 -0.91 -13.74
CA ILE A 188 -1.14 -0.83 -12.49
C ILE A 188 -1.91 0.07 -11.50
N ALA A 189 -2.22 -0.45 -10.32
CA ALA A 189 -2.80 0.34 -9.25
C ALA A 189 -1.77 1.36 -8.71
N THR A 190 -2.20 2.60 -8.51
CA THR A 190 -1.29 3.71 -8.18
C THR A 190 -1.77 4.45 -6.96
N PHE A 191 -0.86 4.67 -6.00
CA PHE A 191 -1.18 5.28 -4.72
C PHE A 191 -0.22 6.44 -4.39
N TYR A 192 -0.76 7.51 -3.82
CA TYR A 192 0.01 8.57 -3.18
C TYR A 192 0.05 8.31 -1.67
N ILE A 193 1.25 8.05 -1.14
CA ILE A 193 1.49 7.78 0.29
C ILE A 193 2.73 8.59 0.71
N PRO A 194 2.54 9.77 1.32
CA PRO A 194 3.64 10.67 1.73
C PRO A 194 4.48 10.11 2.88
#